data_2f697fabd23613def17131126ea38423
#
_entry.id   2f697fabd23613def17131126ea38423
#
_cell.length_a   1.000
_cell.length_b   1.000
_cell.length_c   1.000
_cell.angle_alpha   90.00
_cell.angle_beta   90.00
_cell.angle_gamma   90.00
#
_symmetry.space_group_name_H-M   'P 1'
#
loop_
_entity.id
_entity.type
_entity.pdbx_description
1 polymer ?
#
loop_
_entity_poly.entity_id
_entity_poly.type
_entity_poly.pdbx_seq_one_letter_code
_entity_poly.pdbx_strand_id
1 'polypeptide(L)'
;YDDKDNNLSLTILTEDEQLVNDGTPVYTRALEGSVSKTLNADQKMPIQVDLVSTRFAHDTATKESGTRTHGNLGTSRELNISFPKVTPRASVAITNYSLKNSPNINRTILGSGLDVDFTIYNETNLFGYKVNHQISPIISYNYRAKKVQGNIPLFDSTDKYDDIISFSDLTSGERYTGLDRITNANDITLSLESTYREIGSSDLLSMKIAQTFFTDDEVVSDTANTNYETRKSYSDIAASIDMSINKFTLSSMAQFNPDQSKIVKKENTITYSPSSRQFVSLSFIDEGTKETEKFYGAYPI
;
A
#
# COMPACT_ATOMS: atom_id res chain seq x y z
N TYR A 1 2.21 3.67 -21.72
CA TYR A 1 2.29 2.52 -22.62
C TYR A 1 2.40 1.25 -21.78
N ASP A 2 1.58 0.28 -22.05
CA ASP A 2 1.54 -1.01 -21.38
C ASP A 2 1.56 -2.12 -22.43
N ASP A 3 2.61 -2.94 -22.42
CA ASP A 3 2.78 -4.09 -23.31
C ASP A 3 2.63 -5.38 -22.50
N LYS A 4 1.42 -5.91 -22.49
CA LYS A 4 1.08 -7.12 -21.72
C LYS A 4 1.80 -8.36 -22.22
N ASP A 5 2.11 -8.44 -23.50
CA ASP A 5 2.78 -9.59 -24.09
C ASP A 5 4.24 -9.69 -23.65
N ASN A 6 4.89 -8.54 -23.41
CA ASN A 6 6.27 -8.46 -22.93
C ASN A 6 6.38 -8.14 -21.45
N ASN A 7 5.27 -8.04 -20.71
CA ASN A 7 5.22 -7.64 -19.29
C ASN A 7 6.00 -6.33 -19.03
N LEU A 8 5.79 -5.33 -19.90
CA LEU A 8 6.46 -4.04 -19.87
C LEU A 8 5.44 -2.92 -19.72
N SER A 9 5.64 -2.06 -18.72
CA SER A 9 4.89 -0.83 -18.55
C SER A 9 5.84 0.38 -18.59
N LEU A 10 5.46 1.40 -19.33
CA LEU A 10 6.15 2.69 -19.43
C LEU A 10 5.17 3.81 -19.10
N THR A 11 5.54 4.68 -18.17
CA THR A 11 4.73 5.82 -17.79
C THR A 11 5.56 7.11 -17.81
N ILE A 12 4.97 8.18 -18.31
CA ILE A 12 5.50 9.54 -18.21
C ILE A 12 4.42 10.41 -17.58
N LEU A 13 4.78 11.12 -16.52
CA LEU A 13 3.90 12.01 -15.77
C LEU A 13 4.55 13.38 -15.62
N THR A 14 3.75 14.42 -15.72
CA THR A 14 4.11 15.79 -15.33
C THR A 14 3.00 16.33 -14.45
N GLU A 15 3.37 16.96 -13.34
CA GLU A 15 2.45 17.63 -12.43
C GLU A 15 2.81 19.10 -12.36
N ASP A 16 1.80 19.96 -12.40
CA ASP A 16 1.92 21.39 -12.14
C ASP A 16 0.88 21.74 -11.06
N GLU A 17 1.34 22.32 -9.97
CA GLU A 17 0.47 22.66 -8.86
C GLU A 17 0.03 24.12 -8.96
N GLN A 18 -1.27 24.34 -9.00
CA GLN A 18 -1.85 25.66 -8.89
C GLN A 18 -2.41 25.85 -7.48
N LEU A 19 -1.75 26.72 -6.70
CA LEU A 19 -2.21 27.09 -5.38
C LEU A 19 -3.49 27.91 -5.48
N VAL A 20 -4.55 27.45 -4.82
CA VAL A 20 -5.81 28.20 -4.67
C VAL A 20 -5.86 28.73 -3.25
N ASN A 21 -6.01 30.04 -3.08
CA ASN A 21 -6.20 30.72 -1.79
C ASN A 21 -5.05 30.52 -0.79
N ASP A 22 -3.89 31.11 -1.04
CA ASP A 22 -2.74 31.17 -0.12
C ASP A 22 -2.30 29.80 0.47
N GLY A 23 -2.50 28.72 -0.29
CA GLY A 23 -2.03 27.39 0.08
C GLY A 23 -0.52 27.33 0.36
N THR A 24 -0.08 26.42 1.20
CA THR A 24 1.35 26.18 1.42
C THR A 24 1.93 25.49 0.19
N PRO A 25 3.01 26.06 -0.46
CA PRO A 25 3.65 25.40 -1.58
C PRO A 25 4.16 23.99 -1.19
N VAL A 26 3.90 23.02 -2.05
CA VAL A 26 4.42 21.65 -1.91
C VAL A 26 5.40 21.34 -3.04
N TYR A 27 6.06 20.20 -2.96
CA TYR A 27 6.88 19.73 -4.07
C TYR A 27 6.02 19.29 -5.24
N THR A 28 6.39 19.75 -6.46
CA THR A 28 5.79 19.29 -7.71
C THR A 28 6.69 18.27 -8.40
N ARG A 29 6.10 17.26 -9.03
CA ARG A 29 6.78 16.32 -9.92
C ARG A 29 6.86 16.92 -11.32
N ALA A 30 7.83 17.81 -11.53
CA ALA A 30 7.97 18.50 -12.81
C ALA A 30 8.12 17.52 -13.99
N LEU A 31 8.72 16.36 -13.78
CA LEU A 31 8.80 15.26 -14.73
C LEU A 31 9.05 13.95 -13.99
N GLU A 32 8.28 12.94 -14.32
CA GLU A 32 8.54 11.57 -13.87
C GLU A 32 8.49 10.62 -15.06
N GLY A 33 9.48 9.72 -15.13
CA GLY A 33 9.48 8.59 -16.06
C GLY A 33 9.65 7.30 -15.30
N SER A 34 8.82 6.30 -15.60
CA SER A 34 8.92 4.98 -14.96
C SER A 34 8.88 3.86 -15.97
N VAL A 35 9.62 2.80 -15.66
CA VAL A 35 9.67 1.53 -16.40
C VAL A 35 9.48 0.41 -15.40
N SER A 36 8.54 -0.48 -15.67
CA SER A 36 8.34 -1.71 -14.93
C SER A 36 8.35 -2.90 -15.89
N LYS A 37 9.11 -3.94 -15.55
CA LYS A 37 9.19 -5.16 -16.35
C LYS A 37 9.33 -6.39 -15.48
N THR A 38 8.56 -7.43 -15.81
CA THR A 38 8.73 -8.76 -15.25
C THR A 38 9.50 -9.64 -16.24
N LEU A 39 10.70 -10.05 -15.85
CA LEU A 39 11.50 -11.02 -16.59
C LEU A 39 11.15 -12.44 -16.12
N ASN A 40 11.20 -13.39 -17.04
CA ASN A 40 10.91 -14.81 -16.76
C ASN A 40 9.51 -15.00 -16.11
N ALA A 41 8.52 -14.25 -16.56
CA ALA A 41 7.17 -14.27 -15.98
C ALA A 41 6.54 -15.68 -15.98
N ASP A 42 6.83 -16.49 -16.99
CA ASP A 42 6.33 -17.86 -17.12
C ASP A 42 7.14 -18.90 -16.35
N GLN A 43 8.22 -18.49 -15.68
CA GLN A 43 9.09 -19.37 -14.93
C GLN A 43 8.73 -19.36 -13.44
N LYS A 44 9.19 -20.40 -12.73
CA LYS A 44 8.98 -20.55 -11.27
C LYS A 44 9.63 -19.44 -10.43
N MET A 45 10.46 -18.58 -11.03
CA MET A 45 11.19 -17.51 -10.35
C MET A 45 11.18 -16.26 -11.24
N PRO A 46 10.08 -15.52 -11.28
CA PRO A 46 9.99 -14.24 -11.97
C PRO A 46 10.91 -13.21 -11.32
N ILE A 47 11.44 -12.30 -12.11
CA ILE A 47 12.24 -11.18 -11.64
C ILE A 47 11.51 -9.88 -12.02
N GLN A 48 11.08 -9.14 -11.02
CA GLN A 48 10.50 -7.82 -11.19
C GLN A 48 11.61 -6.77 -11.20
N VAL A 49 11.59 -5.90 -12.20
CA VAL A 49 12.51 -4.78 -12.36
C VAL A 49 11.68 -3.51 -12.48
N ASP A 50 11.82 -2.61 -11.53
CA ASP A 50 11.17 -1.30 -11.54
C ASP A 50 12.24 -0.21 -11.52
N LEU A 51 12.08 0.79 -12.38
CA LEU A 51 12.91 1.98 -12.42
C LEU A 51 12.00 3.20 -12.52
N VAL A 52 12.22 4.17 -11.64
CA VAL A 52 11.54 5.46 -11.69
C VAL A 52 12.53 6.60 -11.51
N SER A 53 12.42 7.63 -12.35
CA SER A 53 13.20 8.84 -12.23
C SER A 53 12.26 10.04 -12.19
N THR A 54 12.32 10.80 -11.08
CA THR A 54 11.43 11.93 -10.82
C THR A 54 12.23 13.18 -10.56
N ARG A 55 11.91 14.26 -11.27
CA ARG A 55 12.44 15.60 -11.01
C ARG A 55 11.46 16.36 -10.13
N PHE A 56 11.94 16.75 -8.94
CA PHE A 56 11.18 17.54 -7.98
C PHE A 56 11.57 19.02 -8.05
N ALA A 57 10.59 19.89 -8.07
CA ALA A 57 10.72 21.33 -7.98
C ALA A 57 9.91 21.88 -6.80
N HIS A 58 10.30 23.01 -6.26
CA HIS A 58 9.59 23.74 -5.23
C HIS A 58 9.74 25.24 -5.45
N ASP A 59 8.64 25.99 -5.31
CA ASP A 59 8.62 27.44 -5.57
C ASP A 59 9.41 28.25 -4.54
N THR A 60 9.54 27.71 -3.32
CA THR A 60 10.32 28.38 -2.27
C THR A 60 11.81 28.12 -2.48
N ALA A 61 12.58 29.16 -2.75
CA ALA A 61 14.01 29.09 -3.09
C ALA A 61 14.89 28.45 -1.99
N THR A 62 14.44 28.43 -0.73
CA THR A 62 15.16 27.80 0.39
C THR A 62 14.92 26.29 0.48
N LYS A 63 13.98 25.74 -0.28
CA LYS A 63 13.71 24.32 -0.33
C LYS A 63 14.63 23.64 -1.34
N GLU A 64 15.10 22.45 -0.99
CA GLU A 64 15.94 21.64 -1.89
C GLU A 64 15.12 21.16 -3.09
N SER A 65 15.72 21.18 -4.27
CA SER A 65 15.15 20.61 -5.50
C SER A 65 16.14 19.63 -6.09
N GLY A 66 15.69 18.69 -6.89
CA GLY A 66 16.60 17.72 -7.48
C GLY A 66 15.90 16.60 -8.24
N THR A 67 16.69 15.62 -8.62
CA THR A 67 16.20 14.42 -9.31
C THR A 67 16.46 13.20 -8.43
N ARG A 68 15.43 12.42 -8.19
CA ARG A 68 15.52 11.09 -7.57
C ARG A 68 15.42 10.04 -8.66
N THR A 69 16.39 9.12 -8.70
CA THR A 69 16.32 7.91 -9.52
C THR A 69 16.31 6.70 -8.60
N HIS A 70 15.26 5.91 -8.68
CA HIS A 70 15.05 4.72 -7.85
C HIS A 70 14.92 3.49 -8.73
N GLY A 71 15.68 2.45 -8.43
CA GLY A 71 15.57 1.13 -9.02
C GLY A 71 15.25 0.09 -7.96
N ASN A 72 14.31 -0.79 -8.24
CA ASN A 72 13.99 -1.94 -7.42
C ASN A 72 14.12 -3.21 -8.25
N LEU A 73 14.81 -4.20 -7.70
CA LEU A 73 14.90 -5.55 -8.24
C LEU A 73 14.36 -6.51 -7.22
N GLY A 74 13.31 -7.24 -7.57
CA GLY A 74 12.64 -8.18 -6.69
C GLY A 74 12.44 -9.53 -7.34
N THR A 75 12.39 -10.58 -6.54
CA THR A 75 12.02 -11.93 -6.97
C THR A 75 11.29 -12.67 -5.85
N SER A 76 10.42 -13.58 -6.25
CA SER A 76 9.75 -14.50 -5.35
C SER A 76 9.63 -15.87 -6.03
N ARG A 77 9.53 -16.91 -5.21
CA ARG A 77 9.37 -18.27 -5.71
C ARG A 77 8.44 -19.06 -4.83
N GLU A 78 7.34 -19.53 -5.39
CA GLU A 78 6.53 -20.53 -4.72
C GLU A 78 7.28 -21.87 -4.68
N LEU A 79 7.42 -22.42 -3.47
CA LEU A 79 8.06 -23.72 -3.30
C LEU A 79 7.09 -24.85 -3.67
N ASN A 80 7.64 -25.94 -4.20
CA ASN A 80 6.87 -27.15 -4.56
C ASN A 80 6.45 -27.93 -3.30
N ILE A 81 5.61 -27.32 -2.46
CA ILE A 81 5.02 -27.91 -1.27
C ILE A 81 3.52 -27.92 -1.48
N SER A 82 2.87 -29.08 -1.30
CA SER A 82 1.45 -29.22 -1.59
C SER A 82 0.57 -28.34 -0.67
N PHE A 83 0.93 -28.21 0.60
CA PHE A 83 0.26 -27.40 1.60
C PHE A 83 1.11 -27.29 2.87
N PRO A 84 1.22 -26.11 3.52
CA PRO A 84 0.77 -24.80 3.03
C PRO A 84 1.58 -24.31 1.82
N LYS A 85 1.08 -23.31 1.10
CA LYS A 85 1.83 -22.61 0.05
C LYS A 85 2.90 -21.75 0.71
N VAL A 86 4.16 -21.92 0.32
CA VAL A 86 5.30 -21.20 0.90
C VAL A 86 6.02 -20.42 -0.19
N THR A 87 6.16 -19.10 0.00
CA THR A 87 6.72 -18.18 -1.00
C THR A 87 7.82 -17.30 -0.39
N PRO A 88 9.11 -17.69 -0.47
CA PRO A 88 10.20 -16.79 -0.15
C PRO A 88 10.31 -15.67 -1.18
N ARG A 89 10.75 -14.49 -0.69
CA ARG A 89 10.94 -13.25 -1.46
C ARG A 89 12.32 -12.65 -1.17
N ALA A 90 12.92 -11.99 -2.15
CA ALA A 90 14.11 -11.18 -1.98
C ALA A 90 14.06 -9.93 -2.86
N SER A 91 14.62 -8.83 -2.39
CA SER A 91 14.66 -7.58 -3.13
C SER A 91 15.89 -6.74 -2.82
N VAL A 92 16.24 -5.86 -3.74
CA VAL A 92 17.20 -4.79 -3.54
C VAL A 92 16.65 -3.51 -4.14
N ALA A 93 16.63 -2.45 -3.34
CA ALA A 93 16.23 -1.11 -3.74
C ALA A 93 17.45 -0.18 -3.71
N ILE A 94 17.70 0.51 -4.83
CA ILE A 94 18.81 1.48 -4.98
C ILE A 94 18.20 2.82 -5.34
N THR A 95 18.54 3.85 -4.57
CA THR A 95 18.06 5.21 -4.81
C THR A 95 19.24 6.18 -4.89
N ASN A 96 19.25 7.00 -5.93
CA ASN A 96 20.18 8.11 -6.10
C ASN A 96 19.43 9.43 -6.07
N TYR A 97 19.90 10.39 -5.29
CA TYR A 97 19.42 11.77 -5.24
C TYR A 97 20.49 12.69 -5.79
N SER A 98 20.21 13.35 -6.91
CA SER A 98 21.02 14.44 -7.47
C SER A 98 20.38 15.77 -7.07
N LEU A 99 20.94 16.43 -6.07
CA LEU A 99 20.39 17.62 -5.42
C LEU A 99 20.97 18.88 -6.00
N LYS A 100 20.19 19.97 -6.03
CA LYS A 100 20.61 21.24 -6.62
C LYS A 100 21.63 21.99 -5.75
N ASN A 101 21.41 21.99 -4.42
CA ASN A 101 22.18 22.80 -3.48
C ASN A 101 22.97 21.96 -2.46
N SER A 102 22.81 20.64 -2.49
CA SER A 102 23.42 19.70 -1.54
C SER A 102 24.17 18.58 -2.26
N PRO A 103 25.13 17.90 -1.59
CA PRO A 103 25.79 16.73 -2.17
C PRO A 103 24.81 15.62 -2.56
N ASN A 104 25.17 14.87 -3.58
CA ASN A 104 24.38 13.70 -4.01
C ASN A 104 24.33 12.65 -2.89
N ILE A 105 23.17 12.01 -2.77
CA ILE A 105 22.93 10.99 -1.76
C ILE A 105 22.59 9.66 -2.45
N ASN A 106 23.20 8.58 -1.98
CA ASN A 106 22.92 7.23 -2.45
C ASN A 106 22.39 6.39 -1.29
N ARG A 107 21.37 5.57 -1.56
CA ARG A 107 20.81 4.64 -0.61
C ARG A 107 20.61 3.28 -1.27
N THR A 108 21.06 2.22 -0.59
CA THR A 108 20.78 0.83 -0.96
C THR A 108 20.13 0.12 0.21
N ILE A 109 19.00 -0.53 -0.03
CA ILE A 109 18.22 -1.27 0.96
C ILE A 109 18.01 -2.69 0.44
N LEU A 110 18.37 -3.68 1.25
CA LEU A 110 18.11 -5.09 1.00
C LEU A 110 16.84 -5.51 1.72
N GLY A 111 16.02 -6.31 1.06
CA GLY A 111 14.80 -6.89 1.60
C GLY A 111 14.75 -8.40 1.38
N SER A 112 14.11 -9.10 2.30
CA SER A 112 13.72 -10.50 2.15
C SER A 112 12.42 -10.78 2.90
N GLY A 113 11.75 -11.86 2.57
CA GLY A 113 10.51 -12.24 3.24
C GLY A 113 10.13 -13.67 2.95
N LEU A 114 9.13 -14.11 3.70
CA LEU A 114 8.55 -15.44 3.57
C LEU A 114 7.05 -15.35 3.83
N ASP A 115 6.24 -15.78 2.88
CA ASP A 115 4.81 -15.93 3.07
C ASP A 115 4.45 -17.40 3.20
N VAL A 116 3.65 -17.72 4.21
CA VAL A 116 3.08 -19.05 4.44
C VAL A 116 1.57 -18.92 4.40
N ASP A 117 0.97 -19.46 3.35
CA ASP A 117 -0.45 -19.32 3.03
C ASP A 117 -1.16 -20.67 3.25
N PHE A 118 -2.17 -20.67 4.12
CA PHE A 118 -3.01 -21.81 4.50
C PHE A 118 -4.40 -21.72 3.84
N THR A 119 -4.49 -21.21 2.63
CA THR A 119 -5.76 -21.06 1.92
C THR A 119 -6.48 -22.38 1.73
N ILE A 120 -7.75 -22.42 2.15
CA ILE A 120 -8.69 -23.53 1.96
C ILE A 120 -9.93 -23.04 1.23
N TYR A 121 -10.56 -23.95 0.50
CA TYR A 121 -11.76 -23.67 -0.31
C TYR A 121 -12.89 -24.61 0.08
N ASN A 122 -14.11 -24.08 0.08
CA ASN A 122 -15.32 -24.85 0.30
C ASN A 122 -16.47 -24.27 -0.54
N GLU A 123 -17.36 -25.12 -1.06
CA GLU A 123 -18.59 -24.66 -1.67
C GLU A 123 -19.71 -24.59 -0.62
N THR A 124 -20.46 -23.49 -0.63
CA THR A 124 -21.55 -23.27 0.31
C THR A 124 -22.66 -22.42 -0.33
N ASN A 125 -23.68 -22.07 0.45
CA ASN A 125 -24.71 -21.13 0.06
C ASN A 125 -24.67 -19.91 0.98
N LEU A 126 -24.68 -18.71 0.38
CA LEU A 126 -24.77 -17.45 1.08
C LEU A 126 -25.86 -16.58 0.45
N PHE A 127 -26.83 -16.10 1.23
CA PHE A 127 -27.98 -15.28 0.78
C PHE A 127 -28.76 -15.89 -0.38
N GLY A 128 -28.80 -17.23 -0.51
CA GLY A 128 -29.47 -17.95 -1.61
C GLY A 128 -28.60 -18.15 -2.86
N TYR A 129 -27.38 -17.66 -2.88
CA TYR A 129 -26.40 -17.86 -3.96
C TYR A 129 -25.51 -19.06 -3.67
N LYS A 130 -25.21 -19.87 -4.69
CA LYS A 130 -24.12 -20.86 -4.60
C LYS A 130 -22.79 -20.13 -4.71
N VAL A 131 -21.92 -20.29 -3.73
CA VAL A 131 -20.69 -19.57 -3.63
C VAL A 131 -19.51 -20.50 -3.34
N ASN A 132 -18.35 -20.16 -3.87
CA ASN A 132 -17.06 -20.64 -3.41
C ASN A 132 -16.63 -19.78 -2.23
N HIS A 133 -16.45 -20.40 -1.07
CA HIS A 133 -15.92 -19.79 0.11
C HIS A 133 -14.43 -20.10 0.21
N GLN A 134 -13.60 -19.07 0.19
CA GLN A 134 -12.16 -19.12 0.41
C GLN A 134 -11.85 -18.56 1.78
N ILE A 135 -11.05 -19.28 2.58
CA ILE A 135 -10.49 -18.80 3.84
C ILE A 135 -8.98 -18.87 3.70
N SER A 136 -8.30 -17.75 3.88
CA SER A 136 -6.85 -17.58 3.65
C SER A 136 -6.17 -17.02 4.90
N PRO A 137 -5.81 -17.87 5.89
CA PRO A 137 -4.87 -17.48 6.93
C PRO A 137 -3.46 -17.39 6.33
N ILE A 138 -2.79 -16.26 6.50
CA ILE A 138 -1.43 -16.04 5.99
C ILE A 138 -0.53 -15.54 7.11
N ILE A 139 0.66 -16.10 7.19
CA ILE A 139 1.75 -15.63 8.04
C ILE A 139 2.84 -15.10 7.13
N SER A 140 3.14 -13.81 7.24
CA SER A 140 4.18 -13.13 6.45
C SER A 140 5.30 -12.67 7.37
N TYR A 141 6.52 -13.12 7.12
CA TYR A 141 7.72 -12.56 7.71
C TYR A 141 8.35 -11.56 6.73
N ASN A 142 8.71 -10.37 7.21
CA ASN A 142 9.35 -9.32 6.43
C ASN A 142 10.65 -8.89 7.10
N TYR A 143 11.71 -8.85 6.33
CA TYR A 143 12.97 -8.24 6.70
C TYR A 143 13.34 -7.14 5.70
N ARG A 144 13.68 -5.96 6.19
CA ARG A 144 14.22 -4.87 5.39
C ARG A 144 15.33 -4.17 6.19
N ALA A 145 16.50 -4.07 5.57
CA ALA A 145 17.71 -3.57 6.22
C ALA A 145 17.54 -2.13 6.73
N LYS A 146 17.98 -1.88 7.95
CA LYS A 146 17.99 -0.55 8.57
C LYS A 146 18.89 0.41 7.79
N LYS A 147 18.39 1.62 7.50
CA LYS A 147 19.17 2.71 6.91
C LYS A 147 18.75 4.03 7.54
N VAL A 148 19.73 4.81 7.98
CA VAL A 148 19.51 6.21 8.39
C VAL A 148 19.19 7.04 7.15
N GLN A 149 18.12 7.80 7.19
CA GLN A 149 17.58 8.55 6.04
C GLN A 149 17.30 10.03 6.37
N GLY A 150 17.73 10.51 7.56
CA GLY A 150 17.46 11.87 8.00
C GLY A 150 18.09 12.98 7.14
N ASN A 151 19.10 12.65 6.34
CA ASN A 151 19.72 13.56 5.38
C ASN A 151 19.05 13.57 3.99
N ILE A 152 18.06 12.69 3.76
CA ILE A 152 17.33 12.63 2.50
C ILE A 152 16.19 13.65 2.54
N PRO A 153 16.03 14.53 1.54
CA PRO A 153 14.90 15.43 1.44
C PRO A 153 13.57 14.68 1.44
N LEU A 154 12.51 15.32 1.93
CA LEU A 154 11.15 14.84 1.83
C LEU A 154 10.49 15.49 0.62
N PHE A 155 10.48 14.83 -0.51
CA PHE A 155 9.83 15.28 -1.72
C PHE A 155 8.37 14.82 -1.82
N ASP A 156 8.12 13.52 -1.55
CA ASP A 156 6.80 12.90 -1.75
C ASP A 156 6.42 11.85 -0.70
N SER A 157 7.21 11.69 0.36
CA SER A 157 6.88 10.70 1.40
C SER A 157 6.07 11.32 2.52
N THR A 158 4.93 10.71 2.82
CA THR A 158 4.07 10.99 3.98
C THR A 158 3.82 9.71 4.77
N ASP A 159 3.57 9.84 6.06
CA ASP A 159 3.26 8.70 6.92
C ASP A 159 1.82 8.25 6.68
N LYS A 160 1.62 7.01 6.24
CA LYS A 160 0.28 6.44 6.05
C LYS A 160 -0.46 6.20 7.37
N TYR A 161 0.26 6.16 8.49
CA TYR A 161 -0.34 5.95 9.81
C TYR A 161 -1.05 7.19 10.34
N ASP A 162 -0.87 8.35 9.71
CA ASP A 162 -1.67 9.55 9.97
C ASP A 162 -3.12 9.36 9.49
N ASP A 163 -3.33 8.54 8.44
CA ASP A 163 -4.63 8.15 7.92
C ASP A 163 -5.14 6.84 8.55
N ILE A 164 -6.23 6.27 8.03
CA ILE A 164 -6.73 4.95 8.41
C ILE A 164 -5.80 3.88 7.82
N ILE A 165 -5.20 3.07 8.69
CA ILE A 165 -4.38 1.93 8.26
C ILE A 165 -5.30 0.88 7.64
N SER A 166 -5.10 0.60 6.36
CA SER A 166 -5.83 -0.46 5.66
C SER A 166 -5.19 -1.85 5.89
N PHE A 167 -5.94 -2.89 5.55
CA PHE A 167 -5.40 -4.25 5.50
C PHE A 167 -4.17 -4.34 4.58
N SER A 168 -4.20 -3.67 3.42
CA SER A 168 -3.09 -3.67 2.46
C SER A 168 -1.86 -2.93 2.99
N ASP A 169 -2.02 -1.87 3.77
CA ASP A 169 -0.88 -1.15 4.37
C ASP A 169 -0.11 -2.03 5.35
N LEU A 170 -0.82 -2.78 6.20
CA LEU A 170 -0.18 -3.73 7.11
C LEU A 170 0.49 -4.90 6.37
N THR A 171 -0.18 -5.49 5.40
CA THR A 171 0.34 -6.66 4.69
C THR A 171 1.47 -6.32 3.72
N SER A 172 1.52 -5.09 3.19
CA SER A 172 2.63 -4.63 2.36
C SER A 172 3.90 -4.29 3.15
N GLY A 173 3.77 -3.98 4.44
CA GLY A 173 4.86 -3.50 5.27
C GLY A 173 5.39 -2.12 4.86
N GLU A 174 4.60 -1.34 4.12
CA GLU A 174 4.96 0.00 3.64
C GLU A 174 4.28 1.08 4.48
N ARG A 175 5.01 1.65 5.45
CA ARG A 175 4.49 2.75 6.29
C ARG A 175 4.38 4.08 5.54
N TYR A 176 5.33 4.39 4.66
CA TYR A 176 5.36 5.68 3.98
C TYR A 176 4.84 5.59 2.55
N THR A 177 4.23 6.67 2.08
CA THR A 177 4.02 6.90 0.65
C THR A 177 5.34 7.29 0.00
N GLY A 178 5.39 7.36 -1.32
CA GLY A 178 6.57 7.80 -2.06
C GLY A 178 7.79 6.91 -1.84
N LEU A 179 8.99 7.46 -2.08
CA LEU A 179 10.24 6.69 -2.02
C LEU A 179 11.34 7.37 -1.20
N ASP A 180 11.08 8.53 -0.56
CA ASP A 180 12.11 9.23 0.22
C ASP A 180 12.32 8.57 1.58
N ARG A 181 11.28 7.96 2.10
CA ARG A 181 11.32 7.16 3.32
C ARG A 181 10.94 5.73 3.03
N ILE A 182 11.81 4.80 3.39
CA ILE A 182 11.57 3.36 3.30
C ILE A 182 11.83 2.78 4.70
N THR A 183 10.78 2.29 5.32
CA THR A 183 10.82 1.75 6.68
C THR A 183 11.69 0.49 6.72
N ASN A 184 12.52 0.36 7.75
CA ASN A 184 13.09 -0.95 8.08
C ASN A 184 11.99 -1.89 8.58
N ALA A 185 12.18 -3.16 8.34
CA ALA A 185 11.28 -4.21 8.80
C ALA A 185 12.09 -5.37 9.40
N ASN A 186 11.59 -5.91 10.46
CA ASN A 186 11.89 -7.21 11.02
C ASN A 186 10.62 -7.58 11.79
N ASP A 187 9.62 -8.06 11.03
CA ASP A 187 8.26 -8.18 11.56
C ASP A 187 7.56 -9.42 11.04
N ILE A 188 6.52 -9.81 11.77
CA ILE A 188 5.59 -10.87 11.40
C ILE A 188 4.21 -10.27 11.29
N THR A 189 3.59 -10.38 10.12
CA THR A 189 2.19 -10.02 9.90
C THR A 189 1.34 -11.28 9.88
N LEU A 190 0.33 -11.31 10.75
CA LEU A 190 -0.73 -12.31 10.70
C LEU A 190 -1.94 -11.71 10.00
N SER A 191 -2.46 -12.39 9.01
CA SER A 191 -3.65 -11.96 8.29
C SER A 191 -4.62 -13.11 8.03
N LEU A 192 -5.89 -12.77 8.00
CA LEU A 192 -6.97 -13.68 7.65
C LEU A 192 -7.88 -12.97 6.66
N GLU A 193 -8.10 -13.59 5.51
CA GLU A 193 -9.09 -13.17 4.53
C GLU A 193 -10.13 -14.26 4.36
N SER A 194 -11.40 -13.88 4.29
CA SER A 194 -12.53 -14.77 4.03
C SER A 194 -13.38 -14.19 2.91
N THR A 195 -13.42 -14.86 1.76
CA THR A 195 -14.09 -14.37 0.55
C THR A 195 -15.13 -15.36 0.07
N TYR A 196 -16.33 -14.85 -0.15
CA TYR A 196 -17.45 -15.59 -0.75
C TYR A 196 -17.68 -15.08 -2.17
N ARG A 197 -17.39 -15.91 -3.14
CA ARG A 197 -17.50 -15.58 -4.57
C ARG A 197 -18.62 -16.39 -5.20
N GLU A 198 -19.57 -15.72 -5.83
CA GLU A 198 -20.59 -16.38 -6.63
C GLU A 198 -19.95 -17.11 -7.82
N ILE A 199 -20.41 -18.34 -8.10
CA ILE A 199 -19.86 -19.15 -9.19
C ILE A 199 -20.13 -18.46 -10.54
N GLY A 200 -19.06 -18.09 -11.24
CA GLY A 200 -19.13 -17.38 -12.52
C GLY A 200 -19.33 -15.86 -12.44
N SER A 201 -19.21 -15.27 -11.26
CA SER A 201 -19.42 -13.84 -11.01
C SER A 201 -18.33 -13.23 -10.11
N SER A 202 -18.62 -12.07 -9.53
CA SER A 202 -17.76 -11.31 -8.62
C SER A 202 -17.88 -11.76 -7.16
N ASP A 203 -17.06 -11.20 -6.30
CA ASP A 203 -17.13 -11.43 -4.86
C ASP A 203 -18.41 -10.81 -4.28
N LEU A 204 -19.16 -11.64 -3.54
CA LEU A 204 -20.36 -11.20 -2.82
C LEU A 204 -20.01 -10.59 -1.47
N LEU A 205 -19.06 -11.20 -0.76
CA LEU A 205 -18.62 -10.79 0.56
C LEU A 205 -17.13 -11.09 0.72
N SER A 206 -16.34 -10.10 1.14
CA SER A 206 -14.95 -10.25 1.55
C SER A 206 -14.78 -9.64 2.94
N MET A 207 -14.14 -10.37 3.82
CA MET A 207 -13.79 -9.95 5.17
C MET A 207 -12.30 -10.14 5.38
N LYS A 208 -11.61 -9.13 5.91
CA LYS A 208 -10.16 -9.15 6.11
C LYS A 208 -9.82 -8.61 7.48
N ILE A 209 -8.82 -9.21 8.10
CA ILE A 209 -8.24 -8.74 9.35
C ILE A 209 -6.74 -8.99 9.35
N ALA A 210 -5.95 -8.04 9.83
CA ALA A 210 -4.50 -8.20 9.94
C ALA A 210 -3.93 -7.44 11.14
N GLN A 211 -2.82 -7.96 11.66
CA GLN A 211 -1.99 -7.30 12.66
C GLN A 211 -0.52 -7.65 12.42
N THR A 212 0.37 -6.67 12.62
CA THR A 212 1.81 -6.83 12.50
C THR A 212 2.48 -6.78 13.87
N PHE A 213 3.40 -7.70 14.12
CA PHE A 213 4.23 -7.78 15.32
C PHE A 213 5.65 -7.38 14.95
N PHE A 214 6.16 -6.34 15.59
CA PHE A 214 7.46 -5.74 15.33
C PHE A 214 8.50 -6.30 16.29
N THR A 215 9.66 -6.71 15.79
CA THR A 215 10.77 -7.19 16.63
C THR A 215 11.89 -6.16 16.78
N ASP A 216 11.92 -5.14 15.92
CA ASP A 216 12.94 -4.10 15.88
C ASP A 216 12.34 -2.70 16.01
N ASP A 217 13.11 -1.79 16.62
CA ASP A 217 12.78 -0.36 16.62
C ASP A 217 12.89 0.22 15.20
N GLU A 218 12.04 1.19 14.92
CA GLU A 218 12.06 1.92 13.67
C GLU A 218 13.18 2.98 13.69
N VAL A 219 13.94 3.07 12.59
CA VAL A 219 15.02 4.05 12.40
C VAL A 219 14.66 5.15 11.40
N VAL A 220 13.43 5.17 10.91
CA VAL A 220 12.99 6.11 9.88
C VAL A 220 11.86 6.96 10.43
N SER A 221 11.94 8.26 10.21
CA SER A 221 10.91 9.23 10.59
C SER A 221 10.55 10.11 9.39
N ASP A 222 9.33 10.60 9.36
CA ASP A 222 8.85 11.63 8.43
C ASP A 222 9.56 12.98 8.63
N THR A 223 10.15 13.24 9.81
CA THR A 223 10.90 14.45 10.09
C THR A 223 12.38 14.28 9.77
N ALA A 224 13.02 15.37 9.27
CA ALA A 224 14.42 15.35 8.84
C ALA A 224 15.43 15.08 9.95
N ASN A 225 15.04 15.15 11.23
CA ASN A 225 15.97 15.18 12.38
C ASN A 225 15.73 14.12 13.45
N THR A 226 14.82 13.19 13.31
CA THR A 226 14.62 12.13 14.30
C THR A 226 15.32 10.85 13.87
N ASN A 227 16.22 10.38 14.70
CA ASN A 227 17.04 9.22 14.39
C ASN A 227 16.39 7.90 14.80
N TYR A 228 15.42 7.92 15.74
CA TYR A 228 14.76 6.71 16.24
C TYR A 228 13.39 7.05 16.82
N GLU A 229 12.38 6.38 16.37
CA GLU A 229 11.10 6.29 17.08
C GLU A 229 11.03 4.95 17.80
N THR A 230 10.74 4.98 19.10
CA THR A 230 10.43 3.73 19.83
C THR A 230 9.12 3.20 19.29
N ARG A 231 9.18 2.10 18.57
CA ARG A 231 8.02 1.43 17.99
C ARG A 231 7.33 0.60 19.07
N LYS A 232 6.00 0.56 19.05
CA LYS A 232 5.25 -0.44 19.80
C LYS A 232 5.62 -1.84 19.29
N SER A 233 5.44 -2.86 20.14
CA SER A 233 5.70 -4.25 19.75
C SER A 233 4.72 -4.80 18.71
N TYR A 234 3.61 -4.12 18.46
CA TYR A 234 2.57 -4.50 17.49
C TYR A 234 1.83 -3.28 16.93
N SER A 235 1.27 -3.45 15.75
CA SER A 235 0.39 -2.46 15.12
C SER A 235 -1.01 -2.47 15.76
N ASP A 236 -1.79 -1.45 15.46
CA ASP A 236 -3.25 -1.57 15.55
C ASP A 236 -3.74 -2.69 14.63
N ILE A 237 -4.94 -3.22 14.91
CA ILE A 237 -5.57 -4.23 14.07
C ILE A 237 -6.34 -3.50 12.97
N ALA A 238 -6.06 -3.82 11.71
CA ALA A 238 -6.85 -3.40 10.58
C ALA A 238 -7.88 -4.46 10.21
N ALA A 239 -9.13 -4.06 10.03
CA ALA A 239 -10.20 -4.93 9.58
C ALA A 239 -11.01 -4.27 8.47
N SER A 240 -11.48 -5.05 7.50
CA SER A 240 -12.41 -4.58 6.48
C SER A 240 -13.48 -5.61 6.15
N ILE A 241 -14.63 -5.10 5.70
CA ILE A 241 -15.74 -5.88 5.15
C ILE A 241 -16.20 -5.18 3.87
N ASP A 242 -16.17 -5.91 2.76
CA ASP A 242 -16.69 -5.48 1.48
C ASP A 242 -17.80 -6.44 1.06
N MET A 243 -18.97 -5.92 0.74
CA MET A 243 -20.13 -6.69 0.34
C MET A 243 -20.75 -6.08 -0.90
N SER A 244 -21.05 -6.91 -1.90
CA SER A 244 -21.74 -6.52 -3.13
C SER A 244 -22.92 -7.44 -3.38
N ILE A 245 -24.15 -6.91 -3.26
CA ILE A 245 -25.38 -7.65 -3.52
C ILE A 245 -26.27 -6.84 -4.46
N ASN A 246 -26.59 -7.40 -5.63
CA ASN A 246 -27.36 -6.75 -6.68
C ASN A 246 -26.76 -5.39 -7.09
N LYS A 247 -27.42 -4.30 -6.69
CA LYS A 247 -27.06 -2.91 -7.01
C LYS A 247 -26.42 -2.18 -5.83
N PHE A 248 -26.23 -2.85 -4.70
CA PHE A 248 -25.70 -2.26 -3.48
C PHE A 248 -24.30 -2.79 -3.21
N THR A 249 -23.41 -1.87 -2.88
CA THR A 249 -22.06 -2.18 -2.36
C THR A 249 -21.92 -1.52 -0.99
N LEU A 250 -21.47 -2.28 -0.01
CA LEU A 250 -21.04 -1.80 1.30
C LEU A 250 -19.53 -2.03 1.41
N SER A 251 -18.79 -1.01 1.77
CA SER A 251 -17.38 -1.09 2.17
C SER A 251 -17.23 -0.50 3.56
N SER A 252 -16.62 -1.24 4.45
CA SER A 252 -16.37 -0.81 5.82
C SER A 252 -14.95 -1.15 6.22
N MET A 253 -14.20 -0.17 6.73
CA MET A 253 -12.87 -0.34 7.31
C MET A 253 -12.87 0.14 8.75
N ALA A 254 -12.09 -0.52 9.61
CA ALA A 254 -11.90 -0.14 10.99
C ALA A 254 -10.47 -0.43 11.44
N GLN A 255 -9.93 0.49 12.23
CA GLN A 255 -8.67 0.36 12.94
C GLN A 255 -8.96 0.25 14.43
N PHE A 256 -8.60 -0.87 15.02
CA PHE A 256 -8.77 -1.13 16.44
C PHE A 256 -7.42 -1.04 17.16
N ASN A 257 -7.35 -0.21 18.19
CA ASN A 257 -6.17 -0.08 19.04
C ASN A 257 -6.29 -1.03 20.24
N PRO A 258 -5.42 -2.07 20.34
CA PRO A 258 -5.51 -3.05 21.42
C PRO A 258 -5.22 -2.46 22.81
N ASP A 259 -4.30 -1.49 22.93
CA ASP A 259 -3.92 -0.85 24.19
C ASP A 259 -5.07 -0.04 24.79
N GLN A 260 -5.84 0.61 23.92
CA GLN A 260 -6.98 1.42 24.32
C GLN A 260 -8.30 0.64 24.33
N SER A 261 -8.29 -0.60 23.81
CA SER A 261 -9.46 -1.46 23.65
C SER A 261 -10.64 -0.77 22.93
N LYS A 262 -10.33 0.03 21.90
CA LYS A 262 -11.33 0.78 21.13
C LYS A 262 -11.00 0.86 19.64
N ILE A 263 -12.04 1.10 18.83
CA ILE A 263 -11.88 1.54 17.45
C ILE A 263 -11.43 3.01 17.48
N VAL A 264 -10.28 3.28 16.84
CA VAL A 264 -9.68 4.62 16.82
C VAL A 264 -9.93 5.35 15.51
N LYS A 265 -10.15 4.60 14.42
CA LYS A 265 -10.50 5.13 13.10
C LYS A 265 -11.46 4.16 12.40
N LYS A 266 -12.39 4.69 11.61
CA LYS A 266 -13.33 3.88 10.81
C LYS A 266 -13.80 4.64 9.57
N GLU A 267 -14.07 3.89 8.51
CA GLU A 267 -14.72 4.39 7.30
C GLU A 267 -15.83 3.42 6.90
N ASN A 268 -17.00 3.96 6.55
CA ASN A 268 -18.11 3.18 6.02
C ASN A 268 -18.65 3.86 4.77
N THR A 269 -18.75 3.13 3.67
CA THR A 269 -19.27 3.62 2.41
C THR A 269 -20.37 2.70 1.91
N ILE A 270 -21.53 3.27 1.60
CA ILE A 270 -22.65 2.58 0.98
C ILE A 270 -22.86 3.19 -0.41
N THR A 271 -22.87 2.35 -1.43
CA THR A 271 -23.09 2.76 -2.82
C THR A 271 -24.29 2.01 -3.40
N TYR A 272 -25.18 2.74 -4.04
CA TYR A 272 -26.25 2.19 -4.87
C TYR A 272 -25.95 2.50 -6.33
N SER A 273 -25.83 1.48 -7.16
CA SER A 273 -25.49 1.58 -8.60
C SER A 273 -26.57 0.88 -9.44
N PRO A 274 -27.64 1.57 -9.83
CA PRO A 274 -28.71 0.98 -10.66
C PRO A 274 -28.23 0.58 -12.05
N SER A 275 -27.18 1.20 -12.57
CA SER A 275 -26.51 0.88 -13.83
C SER A 275 -25.03 1.24 -13.77
N SER A 276 -24.25 0.83 -14.78
CA SER A 276 -22.80 1.16 -14.87
C SER A 276 -22.49 2.65 -15.00
N ARG A 277 -23.49 3.50 -15.29
CA ARG A 277 -23.34 4.95 -15.47
C ARG A 277 -24.04 5.79 -14.40
N GLN A 278 -24.70 5.13 -13.46
CA GLN A 278 -25.49 5.80 -12.41
C GLN A 278 -25.10 5.24 -11.07
N PHE A 279 -24.77 6.10 -10.15
CA PHE A 279 -24.55 5.70 -8.76
C PHE A 279 -24.84 6.83 -7.79
N VAL A 280 -25.13 6.47 -6.56
CA VAL A 280 -25.19 7.33 -5.39
C VAL A 280 -24.36 6.67 -4.30
N SER A 281 -23.44 7.40 -3.72
CA SER A 281 -22.55 6.91 -2.65
C SER A 281 -22.59 7.84 -1.46
N LEU A 282 -22.63 7.26 -0.26
CA LEU A 282 -22.57 7.95 1.01
C LEU A 282 -21.43 7.34 1.83
N SER A 283 -20.49 8.18 2.28
CA SER A 283 -19.35 7.77 3.12
C SER A 283 -19.36 8.51 4.43
N PHE A 284 -19.06 7.78 5.52
CA PHE A 284 -18.84 8.29 6.85
C PHE A 284 -17.43 7.90 7.29
N ILE A 285 -16.60 8.90 7.58
CA ILE A 285 -15.19 8.71 7.94
C ILE A 285 -15.00 9.34 9.33
N ASP A 286 -14.45 8.56 10.26
CA ASP A 286 -14.05 9.00 11.60
C ASP A 286 -12.57 8.66 11.78
N GLU A 287 -11.73 9.67 11.82
CA GLU A 287 -10.28 9.58 12.01
C GLU A 287 -9.87 9.82 13.47
N GLY A 288 -10.82 9.77 14.38
CA GLY A 288 -10.63 9.98 15.83
C GLY A 288 -10.56 11.44 16.25
N THR A 289 -9.97 12.31 15.45
CA THR A 289 -9.90 13.78 15.67
C THR A 289 -10.79 14.56 14.74
N LYS A 290 -11.26 13.93 13.66
CA LYS A 290 -12.07 14.53 12.61
C LYS A 290 -13.10 13.54 12.10
N GLU A 291 -14.34 14.01 12.01
CA GLU A 291 -15.42 13.29 11.34
C GLU A 291 -15.70 13.96 9.99
N THR A 292 -15.89 13.16 8.96
CA THR A 292 -16.17 13.63 7.60
C THR A 292 -17.30 12.82 6.99
N GLU A 293 -18.30 13.53 6.46
CA GLU A 293 -19.37 12.94 5.65
C GLU A 293 -19.16 13.33 4.19
N LYS A 294 -19.26 12.38 3.28
CA LYS A 294 -19.11 12.61 1.84
C LYS A 294 -20.32 12.05 1.11
N PHE A 295 -20.85 12.83 0.19
CA PHE A 295 -21.90 12.41 -0.71
C PHE A 295 -21.44 12.55 -2.15
N TYR A 296 -21.56 11.47 -2.92
CA TYR A 296 -21.21 11.45 -4.33
C TYR A 296 -22.37 10.87 -5.14
N GLY A 297 -22.53 11.36 -6.36
CA GLY A 297 -23.49 10.78 -7.29
C GLY A 297 -23.15 11.11 -8.74
N ALA A 298 -23.43 10.20 -9.66
CA ALA A 298 -23.38 10.42 -11.10
C ALA A 298 -24.71 9.99 -11.71
N TYR A 299 -25.26 10.85 -12.55
CA TYR A 299 -26.45 10.58 -13.37
C TYR A 299 -26.17 11.07 -14.78
N PRO A 300 -26.24 10.21 -15.80
CA PRO A 300 -26.08 10.65 -17.18
C PRO A 300 -27.25 11.56 -17.56
N ILE A 301 -26.93 12.73 -18.08
CA ILE A 301 -27.89 13.66 -18.68
C ILE A 301 -28.19 13.19 -20.10
#